data_dab6264a7767fcb5ef94b4ca75e9df29
#
_entry.id   dab6264a7767fcb5ef94b4ca75e9df29
#
_cell.length_a   1.000
_cell.length_b   1.000
_cell.length_c   1.000
_cell.angle_alpha   90.00
_cell.angle_beta   90.00
_cell.angle_gamma   90.00
#
_symmetry.space_group_name_H-M   'P 1'
#
loop_
_entity.id
_entity.type
_entity.pdbx_description
1 polymer ?
#
loop_
_entity_poly.entity_id
_entity_poly.type
_entity_poly.pdbx_seq_one_letter_code
_entity_poly.pdbx_strand_id
1 'polypeptide(L)'
;MENRTMYRKTAKKLLKFIEKSPTAFQAVTEMTKRLDKEGFEELKEEDHWKLKKGGNYYVTRNHSAIIAFSIPQKPVWKFHIMASHSDSPSLKIKENPEIEVENSYIKLNVERYGGMILSPWFDRPLSVAGRLIVRQDGKIREKMVTVDRDLLVIPNLAIHMNREVNDGYKYNVQKDMLPLFSDKEGKGRFMETVAEAAEVKTEDILGHDLFLYDRTQGTLWGVNEEFVSAPRLDDLQCAFSSMEGFLQGNREESISVHCVLDNEEVGSSTRQGAASAFLKDTLMRINMGLGRTQEEYYMALADSFMISADNAHALHPNYTDKTDPVNRPVLNGGIVIKYNANQKYCTDGVSAAIFKDICDRAKVPYQTFVNRSDMAGGSTLGNISNTQVPVKTVDIGLAQLAMHSVYETTGAKDTESLVKAATVFFA
;
A
#
# COMPACT_ATOMS: atom_id res chain seq x y z
N MET A 1 13.49 20.44 20.85
CA MET A 1 14.30 20.23 19.63
C MET A 1 14.35 18.75 19.22
N GLU A 2 14.54 17.80 20.11
CA GLU A 2 14.59 16.35 19.81
C GLU A 2 13.39 15.82 19.05
N ASN A 3 12.16 16.16 19.47
CA ASN A 3 10.93 15.70 18.80
C ASN A 3 10.79 16.22 17.34
N ARG A 4 11.31 17.42 17.05
CA ARG A 4 11.27 17.95 15.66
C ARG A 4 12.23 17.22 14.73
N THR A 5 13.31 16.69 15.25
CA THR A 5 14.31 15.95 14.47
C THR A 5 13.84 14.53 14.16
N MET A 6 13.09 13.89 15.07
CA MET A 6 12.68 12.50 14.95
C MET A 6 11.62 12.29 13.85
N TYR A 7 10.48 13.01 13.88
CA TYR A 7 9.44 12.83 12.86
C TYR A 7 9.93 13.16 11.43
N ARG A 8 10.82 14.16 11.30
CA ARG A 8 11.44 14.48 9.99
C ARG A 8 12.33 13.34 9.50
N LYS A 9 13.06 12.67 10.40
CA LYS A 9 13.86 11.50 10.05
C LYS A 9 12.98 10.34 9.57
N THR A 10 11.87 10.08 10.27
CA THR A 10 10.90 9.05 9.90
C THR A 10 10.21 9.38 8.57
N ALA A 11 9.78 10.62 8.37
CA ALA A 11 9.20 11.07 7.11
C ALA A 11 10.19 10.92 5.93
N LYS A 12 11.46 11.25 6.11
CA LYS A 12 12.50 11.04 5.08
C LYS A 12 12.75 9.56 4.78
N LYS A 13 12.63 8.67 5.77
CA LYS A 13 12.70 7.22 5.55
C LYS A 13 11.48 6.72 4.75
N LEU A 14 10.28 7.22 5.07
CA LEU A 14 9.07 6.93 4.31
C LEU A 14 9.23 7.35 2.85
N LEU A 15 9.69 8.59 2.59
CA LEU A 15 9.90 9.07 1.23
C LEU A 15 10.87 8.19 0.42
N LYS A 16 11.96 7.73 1.06
CA LYS A 16 12.91 6.79 0.43
C LYS A 16 12.29 5.41 0.16
N PHE A 17 11.39 4.95 1.02
CA PHE A 17 10.67 3.71 0.80
C PHE A 17 9.70 3.84 -0.39
N ILE A 18 8.94 4.93 -0.45
CA ILE A 18 8.00 5.23 -1.55
C ILE A 18 8.75 5.37 -2.89
N GLU A 19 9.88 6.07 -2.93
CA GLU A 19 10.72 6.23 -4.11
C GLU A 19 11.13 4.88 -4.72
N LYS A 20 11.43 3.90 -3.87
CA LYS A 20 11.82 2.54 -4.28
C LYS A 20 10.64 1.60 -4.54
N SER A 21 9.43 2.07 -4.33
CA SER A 21 8.20 1.28 -4.36
C SER A 21 7.21 1.82 -5.40
N PRO A 22 7.57 1.90 -6.70
CA PRO A 22 6.69 2.44 -7.73
C PRO A 22 5.44 1.59 -7.98
N THR A 23 5.45 0.30 -7.63
CA THR A 23 4.28 -0.61 -7.68
C THR A 23 4.27 -1.55 -6.48
N ALA A 24 3.18 -2.30 -6.30
CA ALA A 24 3.06 -3.34 -5.27
C ALA A 24 4.23 -4.34 -5.30
N PHE A 25 4.71 -4.71 -6.49
CA PHE A 25 5.83 -5.64 -6.65
C PHE A 25 7.13 -5.09 -6.05
N GLN A 26 7.47 -3.83 -6.36
CA GLN A 26 8.67 -3.20 -5.81
C GLN A 26 8.50 -2.91 -4.31
N ALA A 27 7.29 -2.57 -3.85
CA ALA A 27 7.02 -2.37 -2.42
C ALA A 27 7.32 -3.64 -1.61
N VAL A 28 6.81 -4.80 -2.06
CA VAL A 28 7.10 -6.09 -1.43
C VAL A 28 8.60 -6.43 -1.55
N THR A 29 9.23 -6.17 -2.70
CA THR A 29 10.68 -6.37 -2.87
C THR A 29 11.50 -5.54 -1.87
N GLU A 30 11.14 -4.30 -1.61
CA GLU A 30 11.84 -3.48 -0.59
C GLU A 30 11.57 -3.97 0.84
N MET A 31 10.37 -4.51 1.11
CA MET A 31 10.06 -5.14 2.40
C MET A 31 10.88 -6.40 2.61
N THR A 32 10.96 -7.31 1.61
CA THR A 32 11.76 -8.55 1.73
C THR A 32 13.23 -8.23 1.96
N LYS A 33 13.83 -7.28 1.22
CA LYS A 33 15.22 -6.85 1.45
C LYS A 33 15.47 -6.36 2.88
N ARG A 34 14.50 -5.68 3.48
CA ARG A 34 14.62 -5.22 4.88
C ARG A 34 14.52 -6.38 5.86
N LEU A 35 13.59 -7.31 5.63
CA LEU A 35 13.43 -8.52 6.45
C LEU A 35 14.66 -9.42 6.37
N ASP A 36 15.22 -9.64 5.18
CA ASP A 36 16.47 -10.40 4.98
C ASP A 36 17.61 -9.78 5.78
N LYS A 37 17.75 -8.44 5.74
CA LYS A 37 18.76 -7.72 6.52
C LYS A 37 18.60 -7.89 8.03
N GLU A 38 17.36 -8.03 8.51
CA GLU A 38 17.03 -8.26 9.94
C GLU A 38 17.05 -9.76 10.30
N GLY A 39 17.47 -10.64 9.37
CA GLY A 39 17.64 -12.07 9.59
C GLY A 39 16.35 -12.89 9.58
N PHE A 40 15.31 -12.42 8.91
CA PHE A 40 14.10 -13.21 8.67
C PHE A 40 14.37 -14.27 7.60
N GLU A 41 13.79 -15.46 7.77
CA GLU A 41 13.86 -16.56 6.83
C GLU A 41 12.65 -16.54 5.88
N GLU A 42 12.89 -16.58 4.56
CA GLU A 42 11.84 -16.74 3.57
C GLU A 42 11.26 -18.16 3.62
N LEU A 43 9.93 -18.23 3.71
CA LEU A 43 9.17 -19.47 3.59
C LEU A 43 8.42 -19.49 2.26
N LYS A 44 8.39 -20.65 1.61
CA LYS A 44 7.62 -20.84 0.38
C LYS A 44 6.30 -21.55 0.68
N GLU A 45 5.24 -21.15 -0.02
CA GLU A 45 3.92 -21.74 0.21
C GLU A 45 3.86 -23.22 -0.17
N GLU A 46 4.65 -23.66 -1.16
CA GLU A 46 4.74 -25.05 -1.61
C GLU A 46 5.57 -25.97 -0.70
N ASP A 47 6.31 -25.42 0.26
CA ASP A 47 7.20 -26.20 1.12
C ASP A 47 6.60 -26.49 2.50
N HIS A 48 7.12 -27.51 3.19
CA HIS A 48 6.85 -27.74 4.61
C HIS A 48 7.58 -26.74 5.48
N TRP A 49 6.85 -25.99 6.29
CA TRP A 49 7.44 -25.00 7.20
C TRP A 49 8.02 -25.65 8.46
N LYS A 50 9.29 -25.40 8.73
CA LYS A 50 10.01 -25.88 9.93
C LYS A 50 10.16 -24.73 10.92
N LEU A 51 9.10 -24.42 11.64
CA LEU A 51 9.04 -23.29 12.55
C LEU A 51 9.70 -23.59 13.90
N LYS A 52 10.36 -22.59 14.48
CA LYS A 52 11.04 -22.67 15.77
C LYS A 52 10.60 -21.52 16.68
N LYS A 53 10.58 -21.76 17.99
CA LYS A 53 10.48 -20.68 18.99
C LYS A 53 11.65 -19.70 18.81
N GLY A 54 11.37 -18.41 18.89
CA GLY A 54 12.33 -17.36 18.60
C GLY A 54 12.62 -17.13 17.11
N GLY A 55 11.98 -17.86 16.21
CA GLY A 55 12.16 -17.72 14.77
C GLY A 55 11.41 -16.53 14.18
N ASN A 56 12.00 -15.94 13.14
CA ASN A 56 11.47 -14.84 12.37
C ASN A 56 11.36 -15.28 10.91
N TYR A 57 10.19 -15.10 10.32
CA TYR A 57 9.87 -15.64 9.00
C TYR A 57 9.05 -14.67 8.18
N TYR A 58 9.09 -14.82 6.86
CA TYR A 58 8.12 -14.20 5.96
C TYR A 58 7.74 -15.13 4.81
N VAL A 59 6.58 -14.90 4.24
CA VAL A 59 6.07 -15.56 3.05
C VAL A 59 5.46 -14.51 2.12
N THR A 60 5.67 -14.67 0.81
CA THR A 60 5.08 -13.80 -0.21
C THR A 60 4.06 -14.56 -1.04
N ARG A 61 3.05 -13.85 -1.54
CA ARG A 61 2.11 -14.38 -2.53
C ARG A 61 2.08 -13.42 -3.72
N ASN A 62 2.23 -13.96 -4.92
CA ASN A 62 2.26 -13.17 -6.17
C ASN A 62 3.39 -12.11 -6.23
N HIS A 63 4.38 -12.14 -5.33
CA HIS A 63 5.39 -11.10 -5.13
C HIS A 63 4.82 -9.68 -4.96
N SER A 64 3.52 -9.55 -4.64
CA SER A 64 2.81 -8.29 -4.41
C SER A 64 2.10 -8.22 -3.07
N ALA A 65 2.01 -9.35 -2.36
CA ALA A 65 1.55 -9.42 -0.97
C ALA A 65 2.59 -10.15 -0.12
N ILE A 66 2.71 -9.78 1.17
CA ILE A 66 3.68 -10.34 2.11
C ILE A 66 3.08 -10.48 3.51
N ILE A 67 3.41 -11.58 4.18
CA ILE A 67 3.15 -11.77 5.61
C ILE A 67 4.47 -12.11 6.29
N ALA A 68 4.93 -11.25 7.18
CA ALA A 68 6.07 -11.51 8.04
C ALA A 68 5.61 -11.79 9.47
N PHE A 69 6.25 -12.72 10.16
CA PHE A 69 5.87 -13.06 11.53
C PHE A 69 7.06 -13.45 12.39
N SER A 70 6.90 -13.21 13.68
CA SER A 70 7.87 -13.58 14.72
C SER A 70 7.22 -14.48 15.75
N ILE A 71 7.87 -15.58 16.08
CA ILE A 71 7.44 -16.55 17.10
C ILE A 71 8.28 -16.30 18.35
N PRO A 72 7.73 -15.88 19.50
CA PRO A 72 8.50 -15.63 20.71
C PRO A 72 9.11 -16.92 21.30
N GLN A 73 10.13 -16.75 22.14
CA GLN A 73 10.74 -17.87 22.87
C GLN A 73 9.78 -18.49 23.91
N LYS A 74 9.02 -17.65 24.62
CA LYS A 74 8.01 -18.11 25.57
C LYS A 74 6.76 -18.63 24.85
N PRO A 75 6.04 -19.58 25.43
CA PRO A 75 4.81 -20.09 24.86
C PRO A 75 3.73 -18.99 24.92
N VAL A 76 3.29 -18.55 23.73
CA VAL A 76 2.15 -17.64 23.56
C VAL A 76 1.19 -18.23 22.53
N TRP A 77 -0.09 -17.89 22.62
CA TRP A 77 -1.14 -18.47 21.76
C TRP A 77 -1.67 -17.45 20.74
N LYS A 78 -1.89 -16.21 21.18
CA LYS A 78 -2.55 -15.16 20.41
C LYS A 78 -1.65 -14.58 19.32
N PHE A 79 -2.30 -14.04 18.29
CA PHE A 79 -1.68 -13.27 17.23
C PHE A 79 -1.93 -11.77 17.46
N HIS A 80 -0.91 -10.96 17.29
CA HIS A 80 -1.03 -9.53 17.09
C HIS A 80 -0.75 -9.24 15.62
N ILE A 81 -1.78 -8.83 14.89
CA ILE A 81 -1.74 -8.66 13.44
C ILE A 81 -1.87 -7.19 13.11
N MET A 82 -0.99 -6.64 12.28
CA MET A 82 -1.18 -5.33 11.68
C MET A 82 -1.20 -5.49 10.16
N ALA A 83 -2.33 -5.16 9.55
CA ALA A 83 -2.60 -5.35 8.13
C ALA A 83 -2.69 -4.01 7.41
N SER A 84 -2.17 -3.93 6.18
CA SER A 84 -2.17 -2.78 5.27
C SER A 84 -2.15 -3.29 3.83
N HIS A 85 -2.07 -2.40 2.82
CA HIS A 85 -1.97 -2.84 1.45
C HIS A 85 -0.77 -2.24 0.69
N SER A 86 -0.41 -2.87 -0.43
CA SER A 86 0.79 -2.57 -1.21
C SER A 86 0.49 -1.83 -2.51
N ASP A 87 -0.73 -1.94 -3.02
CA ASP A 87 -1.18 -1.35 -4.27
C ASP A 87 -1.65 0.09 -4.09
N SER A 88 -1.78 0.80 -5.20
CA SER A 88 -2.29 2.18 -5.27
C SER A 88 -2.92 2.41 -6.64
N PRO A 89 -3.88 3.32 -6.80
CA PRO A 89 -4.49 3.60 -8.08
C PRO A 89 -3.47 4.03 -9.13
N SER A 90 -3.56 3.45 -10.33
CA SER A 90 -2.62 3.70 -11.41
C SER A 90 -3.24 3.39 -12.79
N LEU A 91 -2.45 3.57 -13.85
CA LEU A 91 -2.75 3.14 -15.21
C LEU A 91 -1.91 1.90 -15.55
N LYS A 92 -2.59 0.77 -15.80
CA LYS A 92 -1.95 -0.48 -16.21
C LYS A 92 -1.75 -0.52 -17.71
N ILE A 93 -0.56 -0.92 -18.17
CA ILE A 93 -0.26 -1.18 -19.59
C ILE A 93 -0.98 -2.44 -20.04
N LYS A 94 -1.69 -2.36 -21.17
CA LYS A 94 -2.35 -3.52 -21.80
C LYS A 94 -1.38 -4.38 -22.59
N GLU A 95 -1.76 -5.64 -22.88
CA GLU A 95 -0.91 -6.64 -23.56
C GLU A 95 -0.35 -6.19 -24.91
N ASN A 96 -1.13 -5.46 -25.72
CA ASN A 96 -0.66 -4.82 -26.94
C ASN A 96 -0.49 -3.32 -26.67
N PRO A 97 0.70 -2.89 -26.24
CA PRO A 97 0.84 -1.58 -25.61
C PRO A 97 0.88 -0.41 -26.60
N GLU A 98 1.36 -0.59 -27.81
CA GLU A 98 1.58 0.54 -28.73
C GLU A 98 0.38 0.84 -29.62
N ILE A 99 0.05 2.11 -29.74
CA ILE A 99 -0.96 2.65 -30.67
C ILE A 99 -0.29 3.72 -31.50
N GLU A 100 -0.24 3.49 -32.82
CA GLU A 100 0.23 4.48 -33.79
C GLU A 100 -0.84 5.54 -34.07
N VAL A 101 -0.43 6.79 -34.14
CA VAL A 101 -1.29 7.95 -34.39
C VAL A 101 -0.81 8.70 -35.62
N GLU A 102 -1.61 8.69 -36.70
CA GLU A 102 -1.40 9.46 -37.93
C GLU A 102 0.03 9.39 -38.50
N ASN A 103 0.68 8.22 -38.43
CA ASN A 103 2.08 8.00 -38.82
C ASN A 103 3.08 9.01 -38.20
N SER A 104 2.74 9.60 -37.06
CA SER A 104 3.52 10.69 -36.45
C SER A 104 3.93 10.40 -35.01
N TYR A 105 3.10 9.70 -34.24
CA TYR A 105 3.32 9.45 -32.82
C TYR A 105 3.00 8.01 -32.43
N ILE A 106 3.65 7.58 -31.36
CA ILE A 106 3.31 6.33 -30.64
C ILE A 106 2.83 6.70 -29.25
N LYS A 107 1.65 6.27 -28.88
CA LYS A 107 1.11 6.33 -27.51
C LYS A 107 0.89 4.94 -26.96
N LEU A 108 0.78 4.82 -25.63
CA LEU A 108 0.55 3.54 -24.99
C LEU A 108 -0.92 3.33 -24.67
N ASN A 109 -1.34 2.07 -24.85
CA ASN A 109 -2.67 1.59 -24.54
C ASN A 109 -2.70 1.18 -23.06
N VAL A 110 -3.48 1.90 -22.26
CA VAL A 110 -3.58 1.70 -20.82
C VAL A 110 -5.02 1.50 -20.39
N GLU A 111 -5.20 0.90 -19.21
CA GLU A 111 -6.47 0.84 -18.51
C GLU A 111 -6.33 1.31 -17.07
N ARG A 112 -7.44 1.78 -16.52
CA ARG A 112 -7.47 2.27 -15.14
C ARG A 112 -7.44 1.10 -14.15
N TYR A 113 -6.53 1.17 -13.18
CA TYR A 113 -6.46 0.33 -12.01
C TYR A 113 -6.90 1.14 -10.78
N GLY A 114 -8.00 0.74 -10.15
CA GLY A 114 -8.56 1.42 -8.97
C GLY A 114 -9.33 2.73 -9.27
N GLY A 115 -9.75 3.38 -8.21
CA GLY A 115 -10.56 4.59 -8.22
C GLY A 115 -9.72 5.87 -8.13
N MET A 116 -9.11 6.33 -9.23
CA MET A 116 -8.17 7.45 -9.24
C MET A 116 -8.80 8.79 -9.62
N ILE A 117 -8.22 9.89 -9.13
CA ILE A 117 -8.43 11.25 -9.63
C ILE A 117 -7.62 11.41 -10.92
N LEU A 118 -8.28 11.66 -12.06
CA LEU A 118 -7.63 11.64 -13.38
C LEU A 118 -6.83 12.91 -13.68
N SER A 119 -7.35 14.09 -13.31
CA SER A 119 -6.75 15.39 -13.68
C SER A 119 -5.29 15.57 -13.26
N PRO A 120 -4.80 15.09 -12.11
CA PRO A 120 -3.40 15.31 -11.74
C PRO A 120 -2.40 14.44 -12.50
N TRP A 121 -2.85 13.50 -13.33
CA TRP A 121 -1.96 12.66 -14.16
C TRP A 121 -1.44 13.34 -15.41
N PHE A 122 -2.07 14.46 -15.81
CA PHE A 122 -1.64 15.21 -16.98
C PHE A 122 -0.37 16.02 -16.74
N ASP A 123 0.40 16.21 -17.81
CA ASP A 123 1.58 17.08 -17.92
C ASP A 123 2.70 16.76 -16.90
N ARG A 124 2.75 15.50 -16.44
CA ARG A 124 3.76 15.03 -15.48
C ARG A 124 4.80 14.14 -16.12
N PRO A 125 6.03 14.11 -15.57
CA PRO A 125 7.02 13.12 -15.96
C PRO A 125 6.59 11.74 -15.44
N LEU A 126 6.20 10.85 -16.34
CA LEU A 126 5.78 9.49 -16.03
C LEU A 126 6.81 8.47 -16.52
N SER A 127 6.81 7.31 -15.92
CA SER A 127 7.55 6.16 -16.38
C SER A 127 6.79 4.87 -16.09
N VAL A 128 7.44 3.71 -16.30
CA VAL A 128 6.84 2.38 -16.19
C VAL A 128 7.64 1.52 -15.21
N ALA A 129 6.91 0.83 -14.35
CA ALA A 129 7.47 -0.19 -13.45
C ALA A 129 6.50 -1.37 -13.31
N GLY A 130 6.99 -2.47 -12.75
CA GLY A 130 6.21 -3.67 -12.52
C GLY A 130 7.06 -4.92 -12.60
N ARG A 131 6.52 -5.96 -13.26
CA ARG A 131 7.27 -7.21 -13.51
C ARG A 131 7.11 -7.69 -14.95
N LEU A 132 8.11 -8.41 -15.41
CA LEU A 132 8.10 -9.21 -16.62
C LEU A 132 8.07 -10.69 -16.25
N ILE A 133 7.37 -11.47 -17.06
CA ILE A 133 7.41 -12.92 -17.02
C ILE A 133 8.27 -13.36 -18.19
N VAL A 134 9.41 -14.00 -17.90
CA VAL A 134 10.41 -14.34 -18.92
C VAL A 134 10.71 -15.83 -18.95
N ARG A 135 11.12 -16.32 -20.11
CA ARG A 135 11.69 -17.67 -20.26
C ARG A 135 13.20 -17.57 -20.09
N GLN A 136 13.73 -18.17 -19.04
CA GLN A 136 15.17 -18.23 -18.78
C GLN A 136 15.57 -19.66 -18.41
N ASP A 137 16.57 -20.23 -19.11
CA ASP A 137 17.06 -21.60 -18.89
C ASP A 137 15.94 -22.67 -18.94
N GLY A 138 14.99 -22.50 -19.88
CA GLY A 138 13.84 -23.39 -20.05
C GLY A 138 12.76 -23.29 -18.96
N LYS A 139 12.89 -22.33 -18.02
CA LYS A 139 11.94 -22.08 -16.92
C LYS A 139 11.30 -20.72 -17.05
N ILE A 140 10.07 -20.61 -16.53
CA ILE A 140 9.37 -19.34 -16.38
C ILE A 140 9.91 -18.65 -15.12
N ARG A 141 10.34 -17.39 -15.25
CA ARG A 141 10.90 -16.56 -14.18
C ARG A 141 10.18 -15.22 -14.14
N GLU A 142 10.11 -14.63 -12.96
CA GLU A 142 9.68 -13.25 -12.79
C GLU A 142 10.90 -12.33 -12.69
N LYS A 143 10.83 -11.18 -13.37
CA LYS A 143 11.85 -10.14 -13.34
C LYS A 143 11.18 -8.81 -12.98
N MET A 144 11.55 -8.24 -11.85
CA MET A 144 11.13 -6.88 -11.50
C MET A 144 11.79 -5.87 -12.42
N VAL A 145 11.02 -4.90 -12.87
CA VAL A 145 11.51 -3.86 -13.77
C VAL A 145 11.04 -2.48 -13.31
N THR A 146 11.95 -1.52 -13.40
CA THR A 146 11.67 -0.09 -13.21
C THR A 146 12.46 0.67 -14.27
N VAL A 147 11.75 1.35 -15.17
CA VAL A 147 12.41 2.25 -16.15
C VAL A 147 12.70 3.57 -15.43
N ASP A 148 13.95 3.74 -14.97
CA ASP A 148 14.34 4.87 -14.12
C ASP A 148 14.76 6.10 -14.94
N ARG A 149 13.87 6.58 -15.81
CA ARG A 149 13.96 7.85 -16.54
C ARG A 149 12.58 8.37 -16.87
N ASP A 150 12.48 9.65 -17.20
CA ASP A 150 11.27 10.24 -17.76
C ASP A 150 11.01 9.60 -19.12
N LEU A 151 9.90 8.92 -19.28
CA LEU A 151 9.60 8.10 -20.46
C LEU A 151 8.33 8.54 -21.17
N LEU A 152 7.34 9.00 -20.42
CA LEU A 152 5.98 9.21 -20.87
C LEU A 152 5.42 10.54 -20.36
N VAL A 153 4.44 11.07 -21.08
CA VAL A 153 3.58 12.16 -20.62
C VAL A 153 2.16 11.95 -21.13
N ILE A 154 1.16 12.27 -20.32
CA ILE A 154 -0.22 12.41 -20.76
C ILE A 154 -0.44 13.91 -21.01
N PRO A 155 -0.42 14.39 -22.25
CA PRO A 155 -0.52 15.81 -22.53
C PRO A 155 -1.96 16.29 -22.42
N ASN A 156 -2.19 17.42 -21.74
CA ASN A 156 -3.46 18.12 -21.81
C ASN A 156 -3.74 18.64 -23.22
N LEU A 157 -5.00 18.68 -23.59
CA LEU A 157 -5.42 19.42 -24.77
C LEU A 157 -5.34 20.93 -24.46
N ALA A 158 -4.74 21.69 -25.35
CA ALA A 158 -4.59 23.13 -25.16
C ALA A 158 -5.94 23.80 -24.90
N ILE A 159 -5.97 24.79 -23.99
CA ILE A 159 -7.19 25.51 -23.60
C ILE A 159 -7.96 26.07 -24.81
N HIS A 160 -7.23 26.46 -25.90
CA HIS A 160 -7.84 26.99 -27.12
C HIS A 160 -8.72 25.96 -27.85
N MET A 161 -8.47 24.67 -27.65
CA MET A 161 -9.19 23.56 -28.26
C MET A 161 -10.14 22.85 -27.26
N ASN A 162 -10.07 23.21 -25.99
CA ASN A 162 -10.94 22.68 -24.93
C ASN A 162 -11.26 23.80 -23.90
N ARG A 163 -12.09 24.74 -24.31
CA ARG A 163 -12.42 25.92 -23.50
C ARG A 163 -13.23 25.59 -22.24
N GLU A 164 -13.90 24.44 -22.23
CA GLU A 164 -14.76 23.97 -21.12
C GLU A 164 -13.98 23.18 -20.06
N VAL A 165 -12.66 23.02 -20.21
CA VAL A 165 -11.86 22.18 -19.32
C VAL A 165 -11.96 22.59 -17.84
N ASN A 166 -12.15 23.89 -17.57
CA ASN A 166 -12.30 24.43 -16.22
C ASN A 166 -13.76 24.45 -15.71
N ASP A 167 -14.72 24.11 -16.55
CA ASP A 167 -16.17 24.16 -16.27
C ASP A 167 -16.76 22.78 -15.93
N GLY A 168 -15.90 21.82 -15.51
CA GLY A 168 -16.32 20.47 -15.11
C GLY A 168 -16.16 19.41 -16.23
N TYR A 169 -15.10 19.48 -17.00
CA TYR A 169 -14.81 18.51 -18.07
C TYR A 169 -14.74 17.07 -17.54
N LYS A 170 -15.47 16.16 -18.19
CA LYS A 170 -15.48 14.72 -17.86
C LYS A 170 -14.47 13.98 -18.71
N TYR A 171 -13.34 13.59 -18.10
CA TYR A 171 -12.31 12.83 -18.76
C TYR A 171 -12.79 11.43 -19.20
N ASN A 172 -12.43 11.05 -20.43
CA ASN A 172 -12.61 9.70 -20.96
C ASN A 172 -11.28 8.96 -20.94
N VAL A 173 -11.19 7.89 -20.15
CA VAL A 173 -9.92 7.15 -19.95
C VAL A 173 -9.35 6.61 -21.26
N GLN A 174 -10.19 6.09 -22.17
CA GLN A 174 -9.75 5.53 -23.45
C GLN A 174 -9.27 6.58 -24.45
N LYS A 175 -9.67 7.85 -24.28
CA LYS A 175 -9.32 8.96 -25.17
C LYS A 175 -8.26 9.86 -24.56
N ASP A 176 -8.49 10.31 -23.32
CA ASP A 176 -7.75 11.39 -22.73
C ASP A 176 -6.49 10.93 -21.94
N MET A 177 -6.49 9.66 -21.46
CA MET A 177 -5.48 9.16 -20.53
C MET A 177 -4.38 8.31 -21.17
N LEU A 178 -4.35 8.20 -22.52
CA LEU A 178 -3.33 7.40 -23.20
C LEU A 178 -2.03 8.18 -23.32
N PRO A 179 -0.92 7.75 -22.64
CA PRO A 179 0.31 8.51 -22.61
C PRO A 179 1.06 8.50 -23.95
N LEU A 180 1.61 9.63 -24.30
CA LEU A 180 2.56 9.77 -25.41
C LEU A 180 3.87 9.10 -25.01
N PHE A 181 4.37 8.22 -25.87
CA PHE A 181 5.62 7.49 -25.68
C PHE A 181 6.75 8.00 -26.61
N SER A 182 6.46 8.17 -27.88
CA SER A 182 7.48 8.55 -28.85
C SER A 182 6.86 9.21 -30.09
N ASP A 183 7.71 9.76 -30.96
CA ASP A 183 7.40 9.98 -32.36
C ASP A 183 7.34 8.64 -33.13
N LYS A 184 7.16 8.70 -34.45
CA LYS A 184 7.06 7.51 -35.29
C LYS A 184 8.29 6.59 -35.28
N GLU A 185 9.48 7.13 -34.97
CA GLU A 185 10.75 6.37 -34.95
C GLU A 185 10.82 5.41 -33.75
N GLY A 186 9.96 5.63 -32.74
CA GLY A 186 9.84 4.73 -31.56
C GLY A 186 8.87 3.57 -31.74
N LYS A 187 8.30 3.37 -32.93
CA LYS A 187 7.38 2.23 -33.19
C LYS A 187 8.08 0.88 -32.96
N GLY A 188 7.46 0.02 -32.16
CA GLY A 188 7.98 -1.31 -31.77
C GLY A 188 9.01 -1.27 -30.64
N ARG A 189 9.37 -0.09 -30.13
CA ARG A 189 10.48 0.04 -29.15
C ARG A 189 10.04 0.04 -27.68
N PHE A 190 8.76 0.02 -27.37
CA PHE A 190 8.34 0.05 -25.98
C PHE A 190 8.82 -1.19 -25.20
N MET A 191 8.54 -2.38 -25.72
CA MET A 191 8.98 -3.62 -25.05
C MET A 191 10.51 -3.81 -25.10
N GLU A 192 11.20 -3.27 -26.11
CA GLU A 192 12.67 -3.22 -26.11
C GLU A 192 13.20 -2.36 -24.95
N THR A 193 12.61 -1.16 -24.75
CA THR A 193 12.97 -0.27 -23.64
C THR A 193 12.77 -0.92 -22.28
N VAL A 194 11.66 -1.66 -22.11
CA VAL A 194 11.37 -2.37 -20.85
C VAL A 194 12.30 -3.56 -20.66
N ALA A 195 12.58 -4.32 -21.73
CA ALA A 195 13.51 -5.45 -21.71
C ALA A 195 14.94 -5.01 -21.35
N GLU A 196 15.41 -3.89 -21.92
CA GLU A 196 16.70 -3.30 -21.60
C GLU A 196 16.79 -2.91 -20.11
N ALA A 197 15.76 -2.26 -19.57
CA ALA A 197 15.70 -1.90 -18.14
C ALA A 197 15.66 -3.11 -17.20
N ALA A 198 15.14 -4.26 -17.67
CA ALA A 198 15.10 -5.51 -16.93
C ALA A 198 16.33 -6.41 -17.15
N GLU A 199 17.24 -6.02 -18.03
CA GLU A 199 18.41 -6.81 -18.46
C GLU A 199 18.01 -8.20 -19.01
N VAL A 200 16.97 -8.23 -19.87
CA VAL A 200 16.47 -9.44 -20.53
C VAL A 200 16.34 -9.21 -22.03
N LYS A 201 16.20 -10.28 -22.82
CA LYS A 201 15.92 -10.17 -24.24
C LYS A 201 14.40 -10.04 -24.46
N THR A 202 14.01 -9.23 -25.42
CA THR A 202 12.61 -9.01 -25.75
C THR A 202 11.90 -10.31 -26.16
N GLU A 203 12.58 -11.20 -26.92
CA GLU A 203 12.04 -12.50 -27.35
C GLU A 203 11.81 -13.49 -26.20
N ASP A 204 12.41 -13.27 -25.04
CA ASP A 204 12.23 -14.11 -23.84
C ASP A 204 11.01 -13.68 -23.01
N ILE A 205 10.43 -12.51 -23.29
CA ILE A 205 9.26 -11.99 -22.55
C ILE A 205 8.00 -12.75 -22.99
N LEU A 206 7.33 -13.37 -22.02
CA LEU A 206 6.08 -14.13 -22.21
C LEU A 206 4.84 -13.36 -21.75
N GLY A 207 5.01 -12.33 -20.92
CA GLY A 207 3.92 -11.52 -20.39
C GLY A 207 4.45 -10.46 -19.44
N HIS A 208 3.57 -9.58 -18.99
CA HIS A 208 3.95 -8.49 -18.09
C HIS A 208 2.79 -8.01 -17.21
N ASP A 209 3.14 -7.46 -16.04
CA ASP A 209 2.28 -6.61 -15.23
C ASP A 209 3.00 -5.28 -15.05
N LEU A 210 2.74 -4.35 -15.95
CA LEU A 210 3.39 -3.04 -16.00
C LEU A 210 2.39 -1.92 -15.70
N PHE A 211 2.82 -0.97 -14.88
CA PHE A 211 2.03 0.17 -14.46
C PHE A 211 2.80 1.47 -14.68
N LEU A 212 2.06 2.53 -14.97
CA LEU A 212 2.64 3.87 -14.97
C LEU A 212 2.89 4.31 -13.53
N TYR A 213 3.95 5.08 -13.34
CA TYR A 213 4.19 5.76 -12.07
C TYR A 213 4.68 7.20 -12.28
N ASP A 214 4.30 8.07 -11.35
CA ASP A 214 4.78 9.46 -11.30
C ASP A 214 6.22 9.49 -10.78
N ARG A 215 7.09 10.16 -11.51
CA ARG A 215 8.50 10.34 -11.16
C ARG A 215 8.77 11.55 -10.26
N THR A 216 7.75 12.33 -9.95
CA THR A 216 7.87 13.45 -9.02
C THR A 216 8.29 12.92 -7.65
N GLN A 217 9.41 13.41 -7.15
CA GLN A 217 9.92 13.00 -5.85
C GLN A 217 9.03 13.51 -4.71
N GLY A 218 8.88 12.67 -3.68
CA GLY A 218 8.22 13.08 -2.46
C GLY A 218 9.02 14.15 -1.71
N THR A 219 8.33 15.06 -1.04
CA THR A 219 8.93 16.21 -0.36
C THR A 219 8.31 16.48 1.02
N LEU A 220 9.14 17.06 1.89
CA LEU A 220 8.72 17.75 3.10
C LEU A 220 8.58 19.23 2.79
N TRP A 221 7.47 19.84 3.19
CA TRP A 221 7.18 21.23 2.90
C TRP A 221 6.30 21.89 3.99
N GLY A 222 6.00 23.18 3.82
CA GLY A 222 5.36 24.02 4.81
C GLY A 222 6.37 24.86 5.58
N VAL A 223 5.90 25.85 6.34
CA VAL A 223 6.75 26.80 7.07
C VAL A 223 7.71 26.10 8.07
N ASN A 224 7.26 24.98 8.63
CA ASN A 224 8.06 24.18 9.58
C ASN A 224 8.35 22.75 9.07
N GLU A 225 8.20 22.48 7.76
CA GLU A 225 8.25 21.14 7.17
C GLU A 225 7.23 20.18 7.85
N GLU A 226 6.03 20.70 8.08
CA GLU A 226 4.96 19.98 8.77
C GLU A 226 4.14 19.07 7.86
N PHE A 227 4.32 19.14 6.53
CA PHE A 227 3.63 18.32 5.55
C PHE A 227 4.58 17.44 4.75
N VAL A 228 4.07 16.29 4.33
CA VAL A 228 4.69 15.38 3.37
C VAL A 228 3.78 15.29 2.15
N SER A 229 4.32 15.48 0.97
CA SER A 229 3.63 15.12 -0.27
C SER A 229 4.44 14.10 -1.05
N ALA A 230 3.77 13.07 -1.52
CA ALA A 230 4.37 11.99 -2.31
C ALA A 230 3.29 11.22 -3.08
N PRO A 231 3.66 10.50 -4.16
CA PRO A 231 2.77 9.49 -4.73
C PRO A 231 2.58 8.32 -3.77
N ARG A 232 1.45 7.61 -3.85
CA ARG A 232 1.20 6.33 -3.17
C ARG A 232 1.36 6.37 -1.63
N LEU A 233 1.02 7.50 -1.00
CA LEU A 233 0.91 7.55 0.46
C LEU A 233 -0.16 6.57 0.95
N ASP A 234 -1.24 6.48 0.23
CA ASP A 234 -2.23 5.43 0.33
C ASP A 234 -1.78 4.19 -0.47
N ASP A 235 -1.40 3.07 0.16
CA ASP A 235 -1.32 2.89 1.63
C ASP A 235 0.13 2.58 2.06
N LEU A 236 1.13 2.93 1.22
CA LEU A 236 2.54 2.69 1.55
C LEU A 236 2.97 3.38 2.86
N GLN A 237 2.26 4.41 3.30
CA GLN A 237 2.52 5.07 4.58
C GLN A 237 2.18 4.15 5.76
N CYS A 238 1.02 3.47 5.74
CA CYS A 238 0.66 2.51 6.78
C CYS A 238 1.50 1.24 6.68
N ALA A 239 1.76 0.73 5.48
CA ALA A 239 2.62 -0.43 5.25
C ALA A 239 4.04 -0.20 5.78
N PHE A 240 4.63 0.96 5.51
CA PHE A 240 5.93 1.38 6.05
C PHE A 240 5.89 1.48 7.58
N SER A 241 4.87 2.13 8.14
CA SER A 241 4.75 2.37 9.58
C SER A 241 4.57 1.07 10.36
N SER A 242 3.75 0.16 9.82
CA SER A 242 3.57 -1.19 10.35
C SER A 242 4.88 -1.97 10.36
N MET A 243 5.64 -1.93 9.26
CA MET A 243 6.93 -2.60 9.15
C MET A 243 7.97 -2.04 10.14
N GLU A 244 8.10 -0.71 10.22
CA GLU A 244 9.03 -0.08 11.18
C GLU A 244 8.66 -0.45 12.62
N GLY A 245 7.36 -0.41 12.98
CA GLY A 245 6.89 -0.80 14.31
C GLY A 245 7.09 -2.29 14.59
N PHE A 246 6.83 -3.16 13.63
CA PHE A 246 7.08 -4.60 13.73
C PHE A 246 8.56 -4.93 13.97
N LEU A 247 9.47 -4.27 13.26
CA LEU A 247 10.90 -4.48 13.43
C LEU A 247 11.45 -3.91 14.74
N GLN A 248 10.86 -2.82 15.27
CA GLN A 248 11.30 -2.16 16.51
C GLN A 248 10.67 -2.77 17.78
N GLY A 249 9.52 -3.44 17.67
CA GLY A 249 8.87 -4.13 18.79
C GLY A 249 9.70 -5.32 19.30
N ASN A 250 9.57 -5.65 20.59
CA ASN A 250 10.28 -6.80 21.15
C ASN A 250 9.63 -8.15 20.79
N ARG A 251 8.37 -8.16 20.37
CA ARG A 251 7.61 -9.31 19.85
C ARG A 251 7.56 -10.53 20.80
N GLU A 252 7.40 -10.28 22.09
CA GLU A 252 7.45 -11.34 23.09
C GLU A 252 6.08 -11.74 23.65
N GLU A 253 5.06 -10.88 23.54
CA GLU A 253 3.74 -11.10 24.18
C GLU A 253 2.74 -11.83 23.26
N SER A 254 3.07 -11.98 21.97
CA SER A 254 2.21 -12.59 20.95
C SER A 254 3.05 -13.17 19.81
N ILE A 255 2.43 -13.99 18.96
CA ILE A 255 2.95 -14.21 17.61
C ILE A 255 2.65 -12.94 16.83
N SER A 256 3.66 -12.13 16.61
CA SER A 256 3.53 -10.84 15.91
C SER A 256 3.49 -11.04 14.41
N VAL A 257 2.53 -10.41 13.72
CA VAL A 257 2.28 -10.60 12.28
C VAL A 257 2.15 -9.24 11.60
N HIS A 258 3.08 -8.93 10.71
CA HIS A 258 3.00 -7.83 9.75
C HIS A 258 2.46 -8.38 8.44
N CYS A 259 1.32 -7.86 7.98
CA CYS A 259 0.59 -8.36 6.81
C CYS A 259 0.35 -7.21 5.83
N VAL A 260 0.86 -7.33 4.59
CA VAL A 260 0.59 -6.37 3.52
C VAL A 260 -0.03 -7.11 2.36
N LEU A 261 -1.26 -6.77 2.02
CA LEU A 261 -2.07 -7.41 1.00
C LEU A 261 -2.08 -6.58 -0.28
N ASP A 262 -2.48 -7.17 -1.38
CA ASP A 262 -2.55 -6.51 -2.68
C ASP A 262 -4.01 -6.38 -3.15
N ASN A 263 -4.23 -5.57 -4.18
CA ASN A 263 -5.51 -5.38 -4.86
C ASN A 263 -6.65 -4.82 -3.97
N GLU A 264 -6.31 -4.08 -2.91
CA GLU A 264 -7.31 -3.37 -2.11
C GLU A 264 -8.11 -2.41 -3.00
N GLU A 265 -7.43 -1.65 -3.84
CA GLU A 265 -7.95 -0.60 -4.71
C GLU A 265 -8.93 -1.10 -5.79
N VAL A 266 -9.01 -2.40 -5.97
CA VAL A 266 -9.92 -3.08 -6.91
C VAL A 266 -10.82 -4.11 -6.23
N GLY A 267 -10.97 -4.03 -4.89
CA GLY A 267 -11.95 -4.78 -4.11
C GLY A 267 -11.45 -6.08 -3.48
N SER A 268 -10.15 -6.30 -3.37
CA SER A 268 -9.52 -7.39 -2.59
C SER A 268 -9.87 -8.83 -2.99
N SER A 269 -10.61 -9.06 -4.09
CA SER A 269 -11.14 -10.36 -4.49
C SER A 269 -10.17 -11.20 -5.34
N THR A 270 -8.87 -11.16 -5.02
CA THR A 270 -7.82 -11.94 -5.69
C THR A 270 -7.17 -12.90 -4.71
N ARG A 271 -6.32 -13.83 -5.20
CA ARG A 271 -5.63 -14.80 -4.35
C ARG A 271 -4.63 -14.17 -3.36
N GLN A 272 -4.22 -12.93 -3.56
CA GLN A 272 -3.30 -12.14 -2.74
C GLN A 272 -3.98 -10.97 -2.01
N GLY A 273 -5.28 -10.77 -2.21
CA GLY A 273 -6.07 -9.71 -1.58
C GLY A 273 -6.65 -10.11 -0.22
N ALA A 274 -7.30 -9.16 0.45
CA ALA A 274 -7.87 -9.35 1.80
C ALA A 274 -9.00 -10.40 1.85
N ALA A 275 -9.71 -10.64 0.75
CA ALA A 275 -10.75 -11.67 0.65
C ALA A 275 -10.17 -13.09 0.47
N SER A 276 -8.87 -13.23 0.23
CA SER A 276 -8.22 -14.53 0.05
C SER A 276 -8.00 -15.26 1.36
N ALA A 277 -7.66 -16.55 1.24
CA ALA A 277 -7.22 -17.34 2.39
C ALA A 277 -5.76 -17.10 2.81
N PHE A 278 -5.03 -16.14 2.22
CA PHE A 278 -3.59 -15.98 2.46
C PHE A 278 -3.26 -15.76 3.94
N LEU A 279 -3.94 -14.82 4.60
CA LEU A 279 -3.74 -14.60 6.03
C LEU A 279 -4.19 -15.82 6.85
N LYS A 280 -5.38 -16.35 6.58
CA LYS A 280 -5.92 -17.54 7.27
C LYS A 280 -4.98 -18.74 7.17
N ASP A 281 -4.54 -19.08 5.96
CA ASP A 281 -3.67 -20.23 5.71
C ASP A 281 -2.33 -20.05 6.42
N THR A 282 -1.76 -18.84 6.39
CA THR A 282 -0.52 -18.51 7.09
C THR A 282 -0.66 -18.71 8.60
N LEU A 283 -1.70 -18.16 9.24
CA LEU A 283 -1.94 -18.33 10.69
C LEU A 283 -2.17 -19.79 11.06
N MET A 284 -2.91 -20.54 10.24
CA MET A 284 -3.14 -21.96 10.46
C MET A 284 -1.84 -22.77 10.33
N ARG A 285 -1.01 -22.46 9.33
CA ARG A 285 0.31 -23.12 9.15
C ARG A 285 1.27 -22.80 10.29
N ILE A 286 1.22 -21.58 10.85
CA ILE A 286 1.98 -21.25 12.06
C ILE A 286 1.51 -22.11 13.22
N ASN A 287 0.19 -22.21 13.44
CA ASN A 287 -0.39 -23.04 14.50
C ASN A 287 0.04 -24.51 14.36
N MET A 288 -0.11 -25.09 13.17
CA MET A 288 0.30 -26.48 12.87
C MET A 288 1.81 -26.69 13.03
N GLY A 289 2.63 -25.76 12.55
CA GLY A 289 4.09 -25.82 12.65
C GLY A 289 4.60 -25.75 14.10
N LEU A 290 3.79 -25.21 15.02
CA LEU A 290 4.03 -25.22 16.46
C LEU A 290 3.47 -26.46 17.17
N GLY A 291 2.95 -27.45 16.42
CA GLY A 291 2.37 -28.69 16.95
C GLY A 291 1.03 -28.53 17.65
N ARG A 292 0.27 -27.50 17.30
CA ARG A 292 -1.03 -27.17 17.92
C ARG A 292 -2.20 -27.74 17.14
N THR A 293 -3.26 -28.06 17.87
CA THR A 293 -4.50 -28.59 17.33
C THR A 293 -5.35 -27.49 16.64
N GLN A 294 -6.38 -27.90 15.94
CA GLN A 294 -7.34 -26.97 15.33
C GLN A 294 -8.16 -26.23 16.40
N GLU A 295 -8.49 -26.88 17.52
CA GLU A 295 -9.18 -26.25 18.65
C GLU A 295 -8.33 -25.11 19.22
N GLU A 296 -7.05 -25.36 19.44
CA GLU A 296 -6.11 -24.33 19.91
C GLU A 296 -5.93 -23.18 18.91
N TYR A 297 -6.10 -23.42 17.62
CA TYR A 297 -6.15 -22.36 16.62
C TYR A 297 -7.36 -21.45 16.80
N TYR A 298 -8.54 -22.01 17.03
CA TYR A 298 -9.74 -21.19 17.27
C TYR A 298 -9.64 -20.41 18.58
N MET A 299 -9.09 -21.00 19.63
CA MET A 299 -8.80 -20.32 20.90
C MET A 299 -7.83 -19.16 20.69
N ALA A 300 -6.79 -19.38 19.91
CA ALA A 300 -5.81 -18.34 19.58
C ALA A 300 -6.47 -17.17 18.82
N LEU A 301 -7.31 -17.43 17.82
CA LEU A 301 -8.03 -16.39 17.10
C LEU A 301 -8.94 -15.56 18.01
N ALA A 302 -9.66 -16.22 18.95
CA ALA A 302 -10.56 -15.54 19.89
C ALA A 302 -9.82 -14.56 20.84
N ASP A 303 -8.55 -14.86 21.18
CA ASP A 303 -7.68 -14.00 22.02
C ASP A 303 -6.81 -13.03 21.21
N SER A 304 -6.86 -13.11 19.87
CA SER A 304 -6.06 -12.28 18.97
C SER A 304 -6.66 -10.90 18.74
N PHE A 305 -5.81 -10.00 18.23
CA PHE A 305 -6.21 -8.65 17.86
C PHE A 305 -5.58 -8.25 16.54
N MET A 306 -6.35 -7.56 15.67
CA MET A 306 -5.88 -7.02 14.40
C MET A 306 -6.05 -5.51 14.35
N ILE A 307 -5.03 -4.85 13.86
CA ILE A 307 -5.07 -3.45 13.41
C ILE A 307 -5.12 -3.48 11.89
N SER A 308 -6.22 -3.03 11.31
CA SER A 308 -6.36 -2.77 9.88
C SER A 308 -5.99 -1.31 9.64
N ALA A 309 -4.85 -1.08 9.03
CA ALA A 309 -4.27 0.24 8.82
C ALA A 309 -4.34 0.60 7.33
N ASP A 310 -5.05 1.68 7.03
CA ASP A 310 -5.29 2.21 5.70
C ASP A 310 -5.62 3.70 5.84
N ASN A 311 -5.02 4.57 5.04
CA ASN A 311 -5.09 6.00 5.25
C ASN A 311 -6.53 6.54 5.33
N ALA A 312 -6.71 7.70 5.94
CA ALA A 312 -8.01 8.28 6.25
C ALA A 312 -8.15 9.69 5.65
N HIS A 313 -9.38 10.09 5.31
CA HIS A 313 -9.64 11.45 4.80
C HIS A 313 -9.41 12.49 5.88
N ALA A 314 -8.58 13.49 5.60
CA ALA A 314 -8.45 14.69 6.43
C ALA A 314 -9.54 15.72 6.15
N LEU A 315 -9.82 16.59 7.12
CA LEU A 315 -10.57 17.81 6.90
C LEU A 315 -9.91 18.64 5.78
N HIS A 316 -10.62 18.80 4.67
CA HIS A 316 -10.10 19.54 3.53
C HIS A 316 -10.25 21.05 3.73
N PRO A 317 -9.18 21.86 3.61
CA PRO A 317 -9.22 23.28 3.95
C PRO A 317 -10.23 24.11 3.13
N ASN A 318 -10.49 23.69 1.87
CA ASN A 318 -11.42 24.37 0.98
C ASN A 318 -12.84 23.74 0.94
N TYR A 319 -13.04 22.56 1.57
CA TYR A 319 -14.30 21.80 1.53
C TYR A 319 -14.66 21.24 2.91
N THR A 320 -14.70 22.10 3.90
CA THR A 320 -14.98 21.72 5.31
C THR A 320 -16.36 21.11 5.51
N ASP A 321 -17.29 21.39 4.61
CA ASP A 321 -18.65 20.86 4.57
C ASP A 321 -18.74 19.41 4.12
N LYS A 322 -17.66 18.83 3.56
CA LYS A 322 -17.61 17.43 3.09
C LYS A 322 -17.30 16.42 4.19
N THR A 323 -17.03 16.85 5.40
CA THR A 323 -16.75 16.00 6.56
C THR A 323 -17.87 16.07 7.59
N ASP A 324 -17.92 15.08 8.51
CA ASP A 324 -18.77 15.14 9.70
C ASP A 324 -18.49 16.42 10.49
N PRO A 325 -19.49 17.08 11.11
CA PRO A 325 -19.28 18.36 11.79
C PRO A 325 -18.39 18.27 13.03
N VAL A 326 -18.19 17.08 13.60
CA VAL A 326 -17.43 16.87 14.86
C VAL A 326 -16.25 15.91 14.68
N ASN A 327 -16.47 14.78 13.99
CA ASN A 327 -15.47 13.72 13.82
C ASN A 327 -14.65 13.94 12.53
N ARG A 328 -13.81 14.95 12.52
CA ARG A 328 -13.04 15.41 11.34
C ARG A 328 -11.55 15.53 11.64
N PRO A 329 -10.78 14.50 11.32
CA PRO A 329 -9.34 14.50 11.58
C PRO A 329 -8.60 15.53 10.74
N VAL A 330 -7.51 16.02 11.29
CA VAL A 330 -6.61 16.98 10.64
C VAL A 330 -5.21 16.38 10.49
N LEU A 331 -4.43 16.90 9.54
CA LEU A 331 -3.04 16.56 9.38
C LEU A 331 -2.22 16.88 10.65
N ASN A 332 -1.29 16.03 11.03
CA ASN A 332 -0.50 16.15 12.26
C ASN A 332 -1.28 16.04 13.58
N GLY A 333 -2.52 15.58 13.52
CA GLY A 333 -3.35 15.35 14.69
C GLY A 333 -3.20 13.94 15.29
N GLY A 334 -2.34 13.10 14.73
CA GLY A 334 -2.13 11.74 15.17
C GLY A 334 -2.95 10.70 14.40
N ILE A 335 -3.02 9.49 14.94
CA ILE A 335 -3.63 8.33 14.30
C ILE A 335 -5.15 8.48 14.29
N VAL A 336 -5.76 8.15 13.17
CA VAL A 336 -7.21 8.24 12.97
C VAL A 336 -7.86 6.88 13.22
N ILE A 337 -8.79 6.80 14.18
CA ILE A 337 -9.66 5.62 14.40
C ILE A 337 -10.91 5.80 13.56
N LYS A 338 -11.18 4.87 12.65
CA LYS A 338 -12.28 4.95 11.68
C LYS A 338 -13.49 4.16 12.17
N TYR A 339 -14.69 4.77 12.16
CA TYR A 339 -15.95 4.14 12.54
C TYR A 339 -16.97 4.22 11.41
N ASN A 340 -17.77 3.18 11.26
CA ASN A 340 -18.87 3.16 10.31
C ASN A 340 -20.01 2.25 10.80
N ALA A 341 -21.21 2.79 10.94
CA ALA A 341 -22.38 2.04 11.40
C ALA A 341 -22.78 0.89 10.46
N ASN A 342 -22.48 1.02 9.15
CA ASN A 342 -22.72 -0.01 8.14
C ASN A 342 -21.59 -1.04 8.04
N GLN A 343 -20.66 -1.05 9.02
CA GLN A 343 -19.54 -2.00 9.12
C GLN A 343 -18.62 -2.01 7.87
N LYS A 344 -18.49 -0.87 7.19
CA LYS A 344 -17.45 -0.67 6.18
C LYS A 344 -16.06 -0.55 6.80
N TYR A 345 -16.02 -0.14 8.07
CA TYR A 345 -14.93 -0.29 9.03
C TYR A 345 -15.43 -1.17 10.16
N CYS A 346 -14.66 -2.15 10.60
CA CYS A 346 -15.05 -3.12 11.61
C CYS A 346 -14.79 -2.66 13.06
N THR A 347 -14.36 -1.42 13.25
CA THR A 347 -14.15 -0.83 14.57
C THR A 347 -15.43 -0.83 15.38
N ASP A 348 -15.35 -1.37 16.60
CA ASP A 348 -16.39 -1.31 17.62
C ASP A 348 -15.86 -0.63 18.91
N GLY A 349 -16.71 -0.54 19.94
CA GLY A 349 -16.33 0.10 21.20
C GLY A 349 -15.17 -0.61 21.92
N VAL A 350 -15.08 -1.94 21.80
CA VAL A 350 -14.03 -2.76 22.44
C VAL A 350 -12.69 -2.58 21.71
N SER A 351 -12.70 -2.78 20.41
CA SER A 351 -11.47 -2.67 19.60
C SER A 351 -10.90 -1.25 19.62
N ALA A 352 -11.77 -0.23 19.59
CA ALA A 352 -11.37 1.16 19.75
C ALA A 352 -10.74 1.44 21.12
N ALA A 353 -11.31 0.91 22.22
CA ALA A 353 -10.76 1.09 23.57
C ALA A 353 -9.38 0.44 23.71
N ILE A 354 -9.18 -0.76 23.16
CA ILE A 354 -7.88 -1.43 23.13
C ILE A 354 -6.85 -0.56 22.37
N PHE A 355 -7.23 -0.03 21.20
CA PHE A 355 -6.30 0.78 20.42
C PHE A 355 -5.98 2.13 21.06
N LYS A 356 -6.93 2.76 21.74
CA LYS A 356 -6.70 3.98 22.52
C LYS A 356 -5.69 3.72 23.65
N ASP A 357 -5.80 2.59 24.37
CA ASP A 357 -4.81 2.20 25.39
C ASP A 357 -3.40 2.01 24.78
N ILE A 358 -3.30 1.43 23.57
CA ILE A 358 -2.03 1.33 22.85
C ILE A 358 -1.45 2.72 22.56
N CYS A 359 -2.27 3.65 22.07
CA CYS A 359 -1.85 5.03 21.79
C CYS A 359 -1.39 5.76 23.07
N ASP A 360 -2.12 5.58 24.18
CA ASP A 360 -1.78 6.20 25.46
C ASP A 360 -0.44 5.65 25.99
N ARG A 361 -0.20 4.35 25.91
CA ARG A 361 1.09 3.72 26.25
C ARG A 361 2.21 4.17 25.32
N ALA A 362 1.94 4.34 24.04
CA ALA A 362 2.88 4.87 23.05
C ALA A 362 3.11 6.38 23.18
N LYS A 363 2.29 7.08 23.97
CA LYS A 363 2.27 8.55 24.13
C LYS A 363 2.12 9.28 22.80
N VAL A 364 1.20 8.80 21.98
CA VAL A 364 0.87 9.40 20.68
C VAL A 364 -0.58 9.87 20.63
N PRO A 365 -0.88 10.98 19.94
CA PRO A 365 -2.25 11.46 19.79
C PRO A 365 -3.04 10.58 18.83
N TYR A 366 -4.36 10.55 19.02
CA TYR A 366 -5.31 9.92 18.11
C TYR A 366 -6.53 10.80 17.89
N GLN A 367 -7.21 10.57 16.77
CA GLN A 367 -8.39 11.30 16.32
C GLN A 367 -9.49 10.31 15.94
N THR A 368 -10.70 10.80 15.72
CA THR A 368 -11.84 9.98 15.29
C THR A 368 -12.32 10.42 13.93
N PHE A 369 -12.61 9.46 13.05
CA PHE A 369 -13.24 9.66 11.76
C PHE A 369 -14.57 8.93 11.68
N VAL A 370 -15.59 9.63 11.21
CA VAL A 370 -16.89 9.08 10.79
C VAL A 370 -17.26 9.77 9.49
N ASN A 371 -17.83 9.05 8.55
CA ASN A 371 -18.36 9.67 7.34
C ASN A 371 -19.51 10.62 7.68
N ARG A 372 -19.67 11.70 6.93
CA ARG A 372 -20.87 12.52 6.96
C ARG A 372 -22.08 11.62 6.65
N SER A 373 -23.17 11.75 7.42
CA SER A 373 -24.30 10.80 7.42
C SER A 373 -25.00 10.63 6.07
N ASP A 374 -24.91 11.62 5.19
CA ASP A 374 -25.46 11.63 3.83
C ASP A 374 -24.45 11.25 2.73
N MET A 375 -23.22 10.83 3.12
CA MET A 375 -22.17 10.40 2.19
C MET A 375 -21.82 8.94 2.43
N ALA A 376 -21.79 8.16 1.36
CA ALA A 376 -21.27 6.80 1.40
C ALA A 376 -19.75 6.83 1.60
N GLY A 377 -19.25 6.05 2.55
CA GLY A 377 -17.82 5.83 2.75
C GLY A 377 -17.29 4.70 1.88
N GLY A 378 -15.98 4.68 1.69
CA GLY A 378 -15.24 3.52 1.19
C GLY A 378 -15.26 2.36 2.19
N SER A 379 -14.71 1.24 1.79
CA SER A 379 -14.42 0.08 2.63
C SER A 379 -12.91 -0.05 2.78
N THR A 380 -12.45 -0.85 3.72
CA THR A 380 -11.03 -1.15 3.91
C THR A 380 -10.81 -2.66 3.90
N LEU A 381 -9.55 -3.07 4.02
CA LEU A 381 -9.20 -4.49 4.09
C LEU A 381 -9.70 -5.19 5.38
N GLY A 382 -9.97 -4.45 6.46
CA GLY A 382 -10.33 -5.02 7.78
C GLY A 382 -11.62 -5.81 7.78
N ASN A 383 -12.72 -5.22 7.31
CA ASN A 383 -14.01 -5.91 7.25
C ASN A 383 -14.00 -7.09 6.26
N ILE A 384 -13.18 -7.02 5.21
CA ILE A 384 -13.01 -8.09 4.23
C ILE A 384 -12.20 -9.25 4.85
N SER A 385 -11.04 -8.96 5.45
CA SER A 385 -10.20 -9.96 6.12
C SER A 385 -10.94 -10.70 7.24
N ASN A 386 -11.80 -10.01 7.99
CA ASN A 386 -12.60 -10.61 9.06
C ASN A 386 -13.57 -11.71 8.58
N THR A 387 -13.93 -11.75 7.31
CA THR A 387 -14.71 -12.86 6.74
C THR A 387 -13.91 -14.16 6.69
N GLN A 388 -12.59 -14.11 6.67
CA GLN A 388 -11.68 -15.26 6.62
C GLN A 388 -11.01 -15.53 7.98
N VAL A 389 -10.66 -14.48 8.71
CA VAL A 389 -9.94 -14.50 9.99
C VAL A 389 -10.74 -13.66 10.99
N PRO A 390 -11.74 -14.24 11.69
CA PRO A 390 -12.64 -13.49 12.56
C PRO A 390 -11.97 -13.17 13.90
N VAL A 391 -11.23 -12.08 13.95
CA VAL A 391 -10.55 -11.56 15.15
C VAL A 391 -11.08 -10.17 15.51
N LYS A 392 -10.93 -9.77 16.78
CA LYS A 392 -11.23 -8.39 17.18
C LYS A 392 -10.36 -7.44 16.37
N THR A 393 -10.99 -6.51 15.63
CA THR A 393 -10.26 -5.63 14.70
C THR A 393 -10.64 -4.17 14.89
N VAL A 394 -9.64 -3.31 14.83
CA VAL A 394 -9.80 -1.85 14.73
C VAL A 394 -9.33 -1.39 13.35
N ASP A 395 -10.12 -0.55 12.69
CA ASP A 395 -9.70 0.15 11.47
C ASP A 395 -9.15 1.52 11.84
N ILE A 396 -7.92 1.75 11.42
CA ILE A 396 -7.20 3.00 11.66
C ILE A 396 -6.61 3.52 10.35
N GLY A 397 -6.05 4.72 10.40
CA GLY A 397 -5.27 5.27 9.30
C GLY A 397 -4.55 6.55 9.68
N LEU A 398 -3.86 7.14 8.72
CA LEU A 398 -3.27 8.46 8.85
C LEU A 398 -4.03 9.46 7.99
N ALA A 399 -4.24 10.65 8.54
CA ALA A 399 -5.01 11.68 7.84
C ALA A 399 -4.27 12.17 6.59
N GLN A 400 -4.96 12.18 5.44
CA GLN A 400 -4.38 12.68 4.19
C GLN A 400 -5.38 13.50 3.38
N LEU A 401 -4.84 14.37 2.53
CA LEU A 401 -5.55 15.12 1.50
C LEU A 401 -5.25 14.52 0.13
N ALA A 402 -6.17 14.71 -0.81
CA ALA A 402 -6.04 14.26 -2.19
C ALA A 402 -5.80 12.73 -2.31
N MET A 403 -6.43 11.93 -1.44
CA MET A 403 -6.42 10.46 -1.55
C MET A 403 -6.80 10.03 -2.98
N HIS A 404 -6.06 9.04 -3.53
CA HIS A 404 -6.18 8.58 -4.92
C HIS A 404 -5.75 9.59 -6.00
N SER A 405 -5.12 10.69 -5.62
CA SER A 405 -4.37 11.53 -6.57
C SER A 405 -3.05 10.85 -6.91
N VAL A 406 -2.48 11.19 -8.05
CA VAL A 406 -1.11 10.76 -8.40
C VAL A 406 -0.06 11.31 -7.43
N TYR A 407 -0.41 12.35 -6.66
CA TYR A 407 0.45 12.98 -5.66
C TYR A 407 -0.40 13.46 -4.48
N GLU A 408 -0.22 12.84 -3.32
CA GLU A 408 -1.05 12.96 -2.14
C GLU A 408 -0.33 13.75 -1.03
N THR A 409 -1.05 14.17 0.02
CA THR A 409 -0.47 14.99 1.09
C THR A 409 -0.91 14.49 2.47
N THR A 410 0.02 14.33 3.40
CA THR A 410 -0.21 13.93 4.79
C THR A 410 0.56 14.80 5.79
N GLY A 411 0.30 14.60 7.09
CA GLY A 411 1.05 15.24 8.16
C GLY A 411 2.40 14.56 8.42
N ALA A 412 3.48 15.33 8.49
CA ALA A 412 4.82 14.81 8.68
C ALA A 412 5.03 14.11 10.04
N LYS A 413 4.20 14.43 11.05
CA LYS A 413 4.28 13.82 12.40
C LYS A 413 3.54 12.49 12.50
N ASP A 414 2.55 12.28 11.65
CA ASP A 414 1.59 11.19 11.81
C ASP A 414 2.24 9.82 11.53
N THR A 415 3.18 9.73 10.57
CA THR A 415 3.99 8.53 10.33
C THR A 415 4.74 8.07 11.58
N GLU A 416 5.41 8.99 12.27
CA GLU A 416 6.13 8.69 13.51
C GLU A 416 5.17 8.23 14.62
N SER A 417 3.98 8.82 14.71
CA SER A 417 2.96 8.43 15.68
C SER A 417 2.52 6.98 15.45
N LEU A 418 2.28 6.59 14.19
CA LEU A 418 1.88 5.22 13.86
C LEU A 418 3.03 4.22 14.10
N VAL A 419 4.27 4.56 13.76
CA VAL A 419 5.44 3.72 14.08
C VAL A 419 5.53 3.45 15.57
N LYS A 420 5.36 4.47 16.42
CA LYS A 420 5.38 4.30 17.88
C LYS A 420 4.25 3.43 18.42
N ALA A 421 3.03 3.65 17.94
CA ALA A 421 1.88 2.82 18.32
C ALA A 421 2.06 1.37 17.89
N ALA A 422 2.53 1.13 16.67
CA ALA A 422 2.84 -0.21 16.16
C ALA A 422 3.98 -0.88 16.98
N THR A 423 5.00 -0.14 17.37
CA THR A 423 6.09 -0.66 18.23
C THR A 423 5.54 -1.14 19.58
N VAL A 424 4.64 -0.39 20.21
CA VAL A 424 3.96 -0.80 21.45
C VAL A 424 3.03 -1.98 21.25
N PHE A 425 2.34 -2.03 20.12
CA PHE A 425 1.45 -3.15 19.78
C PHE A 425 2.20 -4.47 19.61
N PHE A 426 3.40 -4.42 19.06
CA PHE A 426 4.26 -5.58 18.83
C PHE A 426 5.26 -5.82 20.02
N ALA A 427 5.05 -5.15 21.13
CA ALA A 427 5.89 -5.30 22.32
C ALA A 427 5.62 -6.61 23.11
#